data_845b322070341e9ebdf410b9774b60b2
#
_entry.id   845b322070341e9ebdf410b9774b60b2
#
_cell.length_a   1.000
_cell.length_b   1.000
_cell.length_c   1.000
_cell.angle_alpha   90.00
_cell.angle_beta   90.00
_cell.angle_gamma   90.00
#
_symmetry.space_group_name_H-M   'P 1'
#
loop_
_entity.id
_entity.type
_entity.pdbx_description
1 polymer ?
#
loop_
_entity_poly.entity_id
_entity_poly.type
_entity_poly.pdbx_seq_one_letter_code
_entity_poly.pdbx_strand_id
1 'polypeptide(L)'
;PADPDLALRQLHRLADSVSRAAERANGGRPTGPTGDITENAATRELLDELHRDHGLRRRLVAVLGASSTLGDHLVANEQEWRTLATTKSGLPPDPEGHLELDAPTVPALRRAYRIALLRIAAADLTGGRGLEPTMAALSTLADETLAAAYAIAVAALPEGTPEPRLAVVAMGKCGGNELNYVSDVDVIFVAAGDEDLQAGTTVAARLMEICGQVAWPVDAALRPEGSRGPLVRTLASHQAYYRRWARTWEFQALLKARPAAGDPALAQEWLADLAPLVWHAAERPEAVADVRDMRRRIIDNVPAKELDREIKRGPGGLRDIEFAVQLLQLVHGRVDETLRPPGTLPALRALVTGGYVGRQDGETLL
;
A
#
# COMPACT_ATOMS: atom_id res chain seq x y z
N PRO A 1 23.70 -0.17 6.78
CA PRO A 1 22.69 0.77 6.33
C PRO A 1 22.95 1.22 4.90
N ALA A 2 21.88 1.64 4.18
CA ALA A 2 21.99 2.13 2.81
C ALA A 2 22.81 3.44 2.75
N ASP A 3 22.60 4.33 3.73
CA ASP A 3 23.38 5.56 3.94
C ASP A 3 23.89 5.59 5.40
N PRO A 4 25.19 5.31 5.63
CA PRO A 4 25.78 5.33 6.97
C PRO A 4 25.75 6.70 7.64
N ASP A 5 25.94 7.78 6.87
CA ASP A 5 25.95 9.14 7.41
C ASP A 5 24.56 9.59 7.84
N LEU A 6 23.53 9.21 7.04
CA LEU A 6 22.15 9.42 7.43
C LEU A 6 21.82 8.65 8.71
N ALA A 7 22.22 7.37 8.80
CA ALA A 7 21.96 6.54 9.97
C ALA A 7 22.56 7.17 11.24
N LEU A 8 23.80 7.64 11.20
CA LEU A 8 24.48 8.27 12.33
C LEU A 8 23.80 9.59 12.73
N ARG A 9 23.47 10.44 11.77
CA ARG A 9 22.74 11.70 12.04
C ARG A 9 21.39 11.45 12.70
N GLN A 10 20.63 10.49 12.17
CA GLN A 10 19.31 10.15 12.72
C GLN A 10 19.42 9.50 14.10
N LEU A 11 20.39 8.64 14.34
CA LEU A 11 20.64 8.04 15.65
C LEU A 11 20.99 9.10 16.70
N HIS A 12 21.83 10.07 16.36
CA HIS A 12 22.15 11.20 17.24
C HIS A 12 20.90 12.02 17.57
N ARG A 13 20.08 12.37 16.56
CA ARG A 13 18.82 13.08 16.76
C ARG A 13 17.83 12.30 17.65
N LEU A 14 17.77 10.98 17.50
CA LEU A 14 16.95 10.11 18.35
C LEU A 14 17.46 10.13 19.80
N ALA A 15 18.77 9.99 20.02
CA ALA A 15 19.38 10.06 21.36
C ALA A 15 19.10 11.41 22.05
N ASP A 16 19.25 12.52 21.31
CA ASP A 16 18.90 13.86 21.76
C ASP A 16 17.41 13.98 22.15
N SER A 17 16.52 13.36 21.36
CA SER A 17 15.08 13.42 21.65
C SER A 17 14.73 12.61 22.89
N VAL A 18 15.31 11.42 23.05
CA VAL A 18 15.20 10.58 24.25
C VAL A 18 15.67 11.34 25.51
N SER A 19 16.82 12.03 25.43
CA SER A 19 17.35 12.85 26.54
C SER A 19 16.38 13.97 26.91
N ARG A 20 15.93 14.76 25.92
CA ARG A 20 15.01 15.88 26.16
C ARG A 20 13.65 15.44 26.68
N ALA A 21 13.15 14.27 26.27
CA ALA A 21 11.90 13.72 26.79
C ALA A 21 12.02 13.35 28.27
N ALA A 22 13.14 12.73 28.68
CA ALA A 22 13.42 12.41 30.08
C ALA A 22 13.55 13.67 30.94
N GLU A 23 14.20 14.71 30.44
CA GLU A 23 14.30 16.00 31.12
C GLU A 23 12.92 16.66 31.33
N ARG A 24 12.08 16.66 30.32
CA ARG A 24 10.69 17.16 30.44
C ARG A 24 9.89 16.39 31.49
N ALA A 25 10.04 15.07 31.54
CA ALA A 25 9.40 14.22 32.55
C ALA A 25 9.88 14.51 33.98
N ASN A 26 11.15 14.96 34.14
CA ASN A 26 11.78 15.32 35.43
C ASN A 26 11.61 16.81 35.78
N GLY A 27 10.66 17.52 35.23
CA GLY A 27 10.38 18.92 35.53
C GLY A 27 11.40 19.90 34.95
N GLY A 28 12.05 19.54 33.83
CA GLY A 28 13.01 20.40 33.11
C GLY A 28 14.38 20.51 33.72
N ARG A 29 14.71 19.67 34.70
CA ARG A 29 16.06 19.64 35.28
C ARG A 29 17.01 18.81 34.40
N PRO A 30 18.22 19.32 34.09
CA PRO A 30 19.23 18.52 33.38
C PRO A 30 19.49 17.21 34.13
N THR A 31 19.57 16.11 33.40
CA THR A 31 19.69 14.76 33.98
C THR A 31 21.15 14.29 34.09
N GLY A 32 22.11 15.20 33.87
CA GLY A 32 23.55 14.92 34.01
C GLY A 32 24.33 16.16 34.46
N PRO A 33 25.48 15.98 35.15
CA PRO A 33 26.25 17.07 35.71
C PRO A 33 26.96 17.94 34.65
N THR A 34 27.17 17.46 33.43
CA THR A 34 27.89 18.17 32.36
C THR A 34 27.01 18.58 31.20
N GLY A 35 25.72 18.19 31.20
CA GLY A 35 24.81 18.37 30.03
C GLY A 35 25.13 17.46 28.84
N ASP A 36 26.00 16.48 29.02
CA ASP A 36 26.29 15.47 28.02
C ASP A 36 25.07 14.52 27.88
N ILE A 37 24.57 14.34 26.65
CA ILE A 37 23.42 13.50 26.37
C ILE A 37 23.65 12.03 26.77
N THR A 38 24.92 11.58 26.79
CA THR A 38 25.28 10.21 27.19
C THR A 38 25.17 9.96 28.67
N GLU A 39 25.10 11.00 29.49
CA GLU A 39 24.92 10.92 30.94
C GLU A 39 23.45 10.76 31.37
N ASN A 40 22.51 11.02 30.46
CA ASN A 40 21.09 10.83 30.69
C ASN A 40 20.75 9.33 30.81
N ALA A 41 20.02 8.94 31.85
CA ALA A 41 19.65 7.55 32.11
C ALA A 41 18.85 6.91 30.95
N ALA A 42 17.94 7.68 30.32
CA ALA A 42 17.15 7.20 29.21
C ALA A 42 17.98 6.99 27.91
N THR A 43 18.96 7.87 27.69
CA THR A 43 19.91 7.69 26.57
C THR A 43 20.82 6.50 26.81
N ARG A 44 21.29 6.31 28.06
CA ARG A 44 22.04 5.10 28.41
C ARG A 44 21.23 3.83 28.20
N GLU A 45 19.96 3.82 28.58
CA GLU A 45 19.07 2.68 28.29
C GLU A 45 19.05 2.33 26.80
N LEU A 46 18.86 3.34 25.93
CA LEU A 46 18.88 3.12 24.48
C LEU A 46 20.22 2.54 24.02
N LEU A 47 21.35 3.10 24.46
CA LEU A 47 22.68 2.64 24.08
C LEU A 47 22.99 1.24 24.63
N ASP A 48 22.59 0.94 25.85
CA ASP A 48 22.74 -0.37 26.48
C ASP A 48 21.91 -1.43 25.78
N GLU A 49 20.67 -1.09 25.37
CA GLU A 49 19.84 -2.01 24.57
C GLU A 49 20.43 -2.25 23.18
N LEU A 50 20.94 -1.23 22.51
CA LEU A 50 21.64 -1.39 21.25
C LEU A 50 22.93 -2.22 21.38
N HIS A 51 23.56 -2.23 22.55
CA HIS A 51 24.73 -3.08 22.85
C HIS A 51 24.32 -4.53 23.08
N ARG A 52 23.26 -4.76 23.83
CA ARG A 52 22.79 -6.08 24.24
C ARG A 52 22.02 -6.79 23.12
N ASP A 53 21.11 -6.09 22.43
CA ASP A 53 20.28 -6.64 21.35
C ASP A 53 20.87 -6.32 19.96
N HIS A 54 21.66 -7.25 19.44
CA HIS A 54 22.21 -7.15 18.10
C HIS A 54 21.14 -7.06 16.99
N GLY A 55 19.98 -7.69 17.22
CA GLY A 55 18.84 -7.65 16.30
C GLY A 55 18.23 -6.25 16.25
N LEU A 56 17.97 -5.64 17.41
CA LEU A 56 17.49 -4.25 17.51
C LEU A 56 18.46 -3.30 16.81
N ARG A 57 19.76 -3.38 17.14
CA ARG A 57 20.77 -2.54 16.52
C ARG A 57 20.76 -2.62 15.01
N ARG A 58 20.73 -3.84 14.47
CA ARG A 58 20.71 -4.07 13.03
C ARG A 58 19.46 -3.45 12.40
N ARG A 59 18.27 -3.69 12.97
CA ARG A 59 17.00 -3.16 12.46
C ARG A 59 16.93 -1.65 12.53
N LEU A 60 17.25 -1.06 13.68
CA LEU A 60 17.19 0.38 13.89
C LEU A 60 18.15 1.12 12.94
N VAL A 61 19.42 0.70 12.88
CA VAL A 61 20.42 1.34 12.00
C VAL A 61 20.08 1.18 10.54
N ALA A 62 19.50 0.04 10.13
CA ALA A 62 19.04 -0.18 8.75
C ALA A 62 17.92 0.82 8.38
N VAL A 63 16.92 0.96 9.21
CA VAL A 63 15.80 1.89 8.98
C VAL A 63 16.27 3.36 8.98
N LEU A 64 17.07 3.76 9.96
CA LEU A 64 17.58 5.13 10.07
C LEU A 64 18.47 5.53 8.88
N GLY A 65 19.17 4.57 8.28
CA GLY A 65 19.99 4.79 7.10
C GLY A 65 19.26 4.63 5.75
N ALA A 66 17.99 4.21 5.77
CA ALA A 66 17.21 4.02 4.55
C ALA A 66 16.10 5.07 4.38
N SER A 67 15.57 5.64 5.50
CA SER A 67 14.40 6.51 5.45
C SER A 67 14.49 7.68 6.43
N SER A 68 14.59 8.91 5.89
CA SER A 68 14.48 10.12 6.70
C SER A 68 13.11 10.24 7.37
N THR A 69 12.03 9.85 6.67
CA THR A 69 10.66 9.93 7.18
C THR A 69 10.44 9.03 8.40
N LEU A 70 10.95 7.78 8.37
CA LEU A 70 10.87 6.88 9.53
C LEU A 70 11.81 7.32 10.65
N GLY A 71 12.99 7.87 10.32
CA GLY A 71 13.88 8.48 11.29
C GLY A 71 13.26 9.68 12.00
N ASP A 72 12.62 10.59 11.25
CA ASP A 72 11.90 11.75 11.82
C ASP A 72 10.72 11.32 12.70
N HIS A 73 10.02 10.25 12.30
CA HIS A 73 8.96 9.67 13.13
C HIS A 73 9.50 9.17 14.48
N LEU A 74 10.61 8.43 14.49
CA LEU A 74 11.26 7.95 15.71
C LEU A 74 11.78 9.09 16.58
N VAL A 75 12.30 10.17 15.99
CA VAL A 75 12.70 11.37 16.73
C VAL A 75 11.51 12.08 17.37
N ALA A 76 10.36 12.09 16.70
CA ALA A 76 9.13 12.69 17.26
C ALA A 76 8.43 11.81 18.30
N ASN A 77 8.66 10.49 18.25
CA ASN A 77 8.05 9.46 19.10
C ASN A 77 9.15 8.58 19.68
N GLU A 78 9.98 9.16 20.52
CA GLU A 78 11.27 8.63 20.96
C GLU A 78 11.21 7.30 21.71
N GLN A 79 10.02 6.85 22.13
CA GLN A 79 9.86 5.55 22.79
C GLN A 79 9.64 4.40 21.78
N GLU A 80 9.31 4.72 20.53
CA GLU A 80 8.88 3.71 19.55
C GLU A 80 10.02 2.87 18.96
N TRP A 81 11.30 3.26 19.20
CA TRP A 81 12.43 2.37 18.87
C TRP A 81 12.32 1.00 19.54
N ARG A 82 11.64 0.93 20.71
CA ARG A 82 11.42 -0.34 21.44
C ARG A 82 10.55 -1.33 20.66
N THR A 83 9.73 -0.86 19.73
CA THR A 83 8.93 -1.72 18.86
C THR A 83 9.77 -2.56 17.90
N LEU A 84 11.04 -2.20 17.72
CA LEU A 84 12.02 -2.94 16.94
C LEU A 84 12.87 -3.91 17.77
N ALA A 85 12.72 -3.92 19.10
CA ALA A 85 13.46 -4.81 19.97
C ALA A 85 13.07 -6.27 19.74
N THR A 86 14.01 -7.18 19.98
CA THR A 86 13.75 -8.61 20.01
C THR A 86 12.77 -8.93 21.14
N THR A 87 11.75 -9.73 20.87
CA THR A 87 10.73 -10.08 21.86
C THR A 87 11.34 -10.91 23.00
N LYS A 88 10.62 -11.00 24.13
CA LYS A 88 11.06 -11.82 25.27
C LYS A 88 11.25 -13.31 24.91
N SER A 89 10.58 -13.79 23.88
CA SER A 89 10.73 -15.14 23.33
C SER A 89 11.94 -15.29 22.40
N GLY A 90 12.75 -14.23 22.21
CA GLY A 90 13.92 -14.23 21.31
C GLY A 90 13.56 -14.10 19.83
N LEU A 91 12.30 -13.88 19.50
CA LEU A 91 11.83 -13.69 18.12
C LEU A 91 11.96 -12.21 17.71
N PRO A 92 12.16 -11.93 16.41
CA PRO A 92 12.03 -10.56 15.90
C PRO A 92 10.60 -10.04 16.15
N PRO A 93 10.40 -8.71 16.22
CA PRO A 93 9.05 -8.15 16.26
C PRO A 93 8.25 -8.60 15.04
N ASP A 94 6.91 -8.62 15.18
CA ASP A 94 6.01 -9.06 14.13
C ASP A 94 6.33 -8.37 12.79
N PRO A 95 6.80 -9.12 11.79
CA PRO A 95 7.14 -8.55 10.51
C PRO A 95 5.91 -8.30 9.62
N GLU A 96 4.73 -8.88 9.93
CA GLU A 96 3.50 -8.68 9.16
C GLU A 96 3.01 -7.24 9.27
N GLY A 97 3.34 -6.57 10.38
CA GLY A 97 3.06 -5.15 10.54
C GLY A 97 1.58 -4.85 10.64
N HIS A 98 0.80 -5.70 11.33
CA HIS A 98 -0.61 -5.44 11.56
C HIS A 98 -0.85 -4.15 12.35
N LEU A 99 -1.96 -3.48 12.07
CA LEU A 99 -2.38 -2.29 12.79
C LEU A 99 -2.81 -2.64 14.22
N GLU A 100 -2.12 -2.08 15.20
CA GLU A 100 -2.54 -2.10 16.59
C GLU A 100 -3.18 -0.73 16.91
N LEU A 101 -4.51 -0.65 16.83
CA LEU A 101 -5.25 0.60 16.96
C LEU A 101 -5.94 0.70 18.32
N ASP A 102 -5.42 1.55 19.20
CA ASP A 102 -5.94 1.77 20.55
C ASP A 102 -7.26 2.56 20.57
N ALA A 103 -7.49 3.44 19.58
CA ALA A 103 -8.69 4.25 19.46
C ALA A 103 -8.98 4.63 18.00
N PRO A 104 -10.26 4.71 17.57
CA PRO A 104 -10.63 5.03 16.19
C PRO A 104 -10.52 6.54 15.92
N THR A 105 -9.29 7.07 15.99
CA THR A 105 -9.00 8.48 15.71
C THR A 105 -7.89 8.61 14.68
N VAL A 106 -7.90 9.72 13.92
CA VAL A 106 -6.88 9.97 12.89
C VAL A 106 -5.44 10.02 13.46
N PRO A 107 -5.19 10.66 14.62
CA PRO A 107 -3.85 10.63 15.22
C PRO A 107 -3.40 9.23 15.64
N ALA A 108 -4.30 8.42 16.26
CA ALA A 108 -4.00 7.04 16.66
C ALA A 108 -3.71 6.17 15.42
N LEU A 109 -4.54 6.28 14.36
CA LEU A 109 -4.34 5.55 13.11
C LEU A 109 -3.01 5.91 12.45
N ARG A 110 -2.63 7.20 12.43
CA ARG A 110 -1.33 7.64 11.90
C ARG A 110 -0.17 7.00 12.65
N ARG A 111 -0.25 6.96 13.97
CA ARG A 111 0.78 6.36 14.82
C ARG A 111 0.87 4.86 14.58
N ALA A 112 -0.26 4.15 14.62
CA ALA A 112 -0.33 2.70 14.38
C ALA A 112 0.23 2.33 12.99
N TYR A 113 -0.16 3.06 11.93
CA TYR A 113 0.38 2.91 10.58
C TYR A 113 1.91 3.06 10.55
N ARG A 114 2.46 4.08 11.22
CA ARG A 114 3.91 4.32 11.24
C ARG A 114 4.68 3.22 11.97
N ILE A 115 4.14 2.69 13.07
CA ILE A 115 4.73 1.57 13.80
C ILE A 115 4.71 0.29 12.94
N ALA A 116 3.58 -0.01 12.30
CA ALA A 116 3.45 -1.16 11.41
C ALA A 116 4.43 -1.07 10.23
N LEU A 117 4.48 0.10 9.56
CA LEU A 117 5.42 0.35 8.46
C LEU A 117 6.89 0.23 8.92
N LEU A 118 7.21 0.71 10.12
CA LEU A 118 8.54 0.61 10.72
C LEU A 118 8.96 -0.85 10.91
N ARG A 119 8.05 -1.72 11.39
CA ARG A 119 8.30 -3.17 11.56
C ARG A 119 8.52 -3.87 10.22
N ILE A 120 7.66 -3.60 9.21
CA ILE A 120 7.81 -4.14 7.85
C ILE A 120 9.17 -3.72 7.27
N ALA A 121 9.49 -2.43 7.31
CA ALA A 121 10.73 -1.90 6.76
C ALA A 121 11.97 -2.49 7.46
N ALA A 122 11.92 -2.66 8.77
CA ALA A 122 13.01 -3.26 9.54
C ALA A 122 13.26 -4.72 9.13
N ALA A 123 12.21 -5.51 8.92
CA ALA A 123 12.31 -6.89 8.48
C ALA A 123 12.86 -6.99 7.05
N ASP A 124 12.36 -6.19 6.12
CA ASP A 124 12.79 -6.13 4.73
C ASP A 124 14.26 -5.70 4.62
N LEU A 125 14.64 -4.54 5.18
CA LEU A 125 16.00 -3.99 5.11
C LEU A 125 17.07 -4.84 5.81
N THR A 126 16.69 -5.75 6.69
CA THR A 126 17.61 -6.67 7.35
C THR A 126 17.64 -8.06 6.72
N GLY A 127 16.96 -8.24 5.57
CA GLY A 127 16.93 -9.52 4.85
C GLY A 127 16.11 -10.62 5.56
N GLY A 128 15.27 -10.24 6.52
CA GLY A 128 14.33 -11.16 7.19
C GLY A 128 13.08 -11.46 6.35
N ARG A 129 12.91 -10.79 5.22
CA ARG A 129 11.74 -10.89 4.35
C ARG A 129 12.11 -10.74 2.89
N GLY A 130 11.48 -11.50 2.01
CA GLY A 130 11.64 -11.39 0.57
C GLY A 130 10.71 -10.34 -0.06
N LEU A 131 10.85 -10.10 -1.36
CA LEU A 131 10.08 -9.10 -2.10
C LEU A 131 8.57 -9.32 -2.00
N GLU A 132 8.07 -10.51 -2.39
CA GLU A 132 6.63 -10.78 -2.42
C GLU A 132 5.98 -10.75 -1.02
N PRO A 133 6.56 -11.36 0.03
CA PRO A 133 6.06 -11.18 1.39
C PRO A 133 6.05 -9.71 1.86
N THR A 134 7.04 -8.90 1.47
CA THR A 134 7.06 -7.46 1.79
C THR A 134 5.92 -6.72 1.10
N MET A 135 5.71 -6.97 -0.20
CA MET A 135 4.61 -6.38 -0.96
C MET A 135 3.24 -6.78 -0.40
N ALA A 136 3.08 -8.06 -0.02
CA ALA A 136 1.85 -8.56 0.61
C ALA A 136 1.59 -7.86 1.96
N ALA A 137 2.59 -7.73 2.82
CA ALA A 137 2.45 -7.03 4.11
C ALA A 137 2.08 -5.55 3.93
N LEU A 138 2.70 -4.84 2.97
CA LEU A 138 2.35 -3.46 2.65
C LEU A 138 0.90 -3.36 2.14
N SER A 139 0.44 -4.34 1.37
CA SER A 139 -0.95 -4.40 0.88
C SER A 139 -1.94 -4.70 2.02
N THR A 140 -1.61 -5.61 2.94
CA THR A 140 -2.40 -5.88 4.15
C THR A 140 -2.49 -4.64 5.03
N LEU A 141 -1.35 -3.94 5.26
CA LEU A 141 -1.33 -2.68 6.00
C LEU A 141 -2.21 -1.61 5.33
N ALA A 142 -2.23 -1.58 4.01
CA ALA A 142 -3.11 -0.67 3.27
C ALA A 142 -4.60 -1.01 3.48
N ASP A 143 -4.97 -2.28 3.42
CA ASP A 143 -6.35 -2.74 3.66
C ASP A 143 -6.82 -2.40 5.07
N GLU A 144 -6.00 -2.70 6.08
CA GLU A 144 -6.31 -2.39 7.48
C GLU A 144 -6.42 -0.86 7.70
N THR A 145 -5.58 -0.07 7.02
CA THR A 145 -5.64 1.40 7.06
C THR A 145 -6.92 1.92 6.40
N LEU A 146 -7.30 1.36 5.23
CA LEU A 146 -8.57 1.70 4.57
C LEU A 146 -9.78 1.34 5.43
N ALA A 147 -9.76 0.15 6.05
CA ALA A 147 -10.85 -0.29 6.94
C ALA A 147 -11.00 0.61 8.18
N ALA A 148 -9.89 0.96 8.82
CA ALA A 148 -9.88 1.88 9.96
C ALA A 148 -10.33 3.29 9.56
N ALA A 149 -9.84 3.81 8.42
CA ALA A 149 -10.26 5.10 7.89
C ALA A 149 -11.74 5.13 7.51
N TYR A 150 -12.27 4.02 6.96
CA TYR A 150 -13.69 3.84 6.69
C TYR A 150 -14.52 3.93 7.98
N ALA A 151 -14.15 3.18 9.01
CA ALA A 151 -14.84 3.20 10.30
C ALA A 151 -14.85 4.61 10.94
N ILE A 152 -13.71 5.33 10.89
CA ILE A 152 -13.61 6.72 11.38
C ILE A 152 -14.51 7.65 10.55
N ALA A 153 -14.58 7.45 9.23
CA ALA A 153 -15.41 8.27 8.34
C ALA A 153 -16.90 8.03 8.58
N VAL A 154 -17.32 6.77 8.79
CA VAL A 154 -18.70 6.42 9.14
C VAL A 154 -19.10 7.01 10.50
N ALA A 155 -18.23 6.87 11.51
CA ALA A 155 -18.47 7.43 12.83
C ALA A 155 -18.59 8.98 12.86
N ALA A 156 -18.09 9.64 11.84
CA ALA A 156 -18.17 11.11 11.67
C ALA A 156 -19.41 11.57 10.90
N LEU A 157 -20.28 10.66 10.46
CA LEU A 157 -21.55 11.04 9.82
C LEU A 157 -22.44 11.80 10.81
N PRO A 158 -23.31 12.72 10.33
CA PRO A 158 -24.28 13.41 11.17
C PRO A 158 -25.19 12.42 11.92
N GLU A 159 -25.56 12.77 13.16
CA GLU A 159 -26.46 11.96 13.98
C GLU A 159 -27.77 11.66 13.23
N GLY A 160 -28.19 10.39 13.26
CA GLY A 160 -29.37 9.90 12.55
C GLY A 160 -29.17 9.57 11.09
N THR A 161 -27.96 9.76 10.53
CA THR A 161 -27.66 9.30 9.17
C THR A 161 -27.37 7.79 9.21
N PRO A 162 -28.10 6.95 8.42
CA PRO A 162 -27.81 5.53 8.34
C PRO A 162 -26.40 5.29 7.77
N GLU A 163 -25.74 4.26 8.27
CA GLU A 163 -24.49 3.77 7.66
C GLU A 163 -24.78 3.30 6.23
N PRO A 164 -24.05 3.85 5.22
CA PRO A 164 -24.28 3.45 3.84
C PRO A 164 -23.72 2.05 3.57
N ARG A 165 -24.41 1.27 2.77
CA ARG A 165 -23.87 0.06 2.18
C ARG A 165 -22.90 0.44 1.06
N LEU A 166 -21.64 0.61 1.44
CA LEU A 166 -20.56 1.06 0.57
C LEU A 166 -19.41 0.06 0.60
N ALA A 167 -18.96 -0.38 -0.56
CA ALA A 167 -17.77 -1.18 -0.73
C ALA A 167 -16.60 -0.33 -1.24
N VAL A 168 -15.41 -0.60 -0.72
CA VAL A 168 -14.11 -0.08 -1.18
C VAL A 168 -13.37 -1.22 -1.85
N VAL A 169 -13.16 -1.11 -3.16
CA VAL A 169 -12.48 -2.11 -3.99
C VAL A 169 -11.08 -1.62 -4.27
N ALA A 170 -10.06 -2.36 -3.83
CA ALA A 170 -8.67 -2.08 -4.16
C ALA A 170 -8.38 -2.43 -5.62
N MET A 171 -7.62 -1.56 -6.26
CA MET A 171 -7.20 -1.66 -7.65
C MET A 171 -5.67 -1.58 -7.75
N GLY A 172 -5.15 -1.65 -8.95
CA GLY A 172 -3.73 -1.43 -9.23
C GLY A 172 -2.80 -2.33 -8.39
N LYS A 173 -1.75 -1.77 -7.83
CA LYS A 173 -0.79 -2.54 -7.01
C LYS A 173 -1.41 -3.05 -5.71
N CYS A 174 -2.25 -2.25 -5.06
CA CYS A 174 -2.95 -2.68 -3.85
C CYS A 174 -3.86 -3.86 -4.14
N GLY A 175 -4.64 -3.78 -5.21
CA GLY A 175 -5.50 -4.87 -5.66
C GLY A 175 -4.73 -6.16 -5.99
N GLY A 176 -3.55 -6.04 -6.61
CA GLY A 176 -2.67 -7.18 -6.93
C GLY A 176 -1.85 -7.74 -5.76
N ASN A 177 -1.99 -7.22 -4.55
CA ASN A 177 -1.10 -7.52 -3.41
C ASN A 177 0.39 -7.25 -3.71
N GLU A 178 0.67 -6.21 -4.50
CA GLU A 178 2.01 -5.84 -4.98
C GLU A 178 2.37 -4.39 -4.57
N LEU A 179 1.86 -3.92 -3.43
CA LEU A 179 2.11 -2.55 -2.98
C LEU A 179 3.59 -2.36 -2.63
N ASN A 180 4.13 -1.18 -2.90
CA ASN A 180 5.47 -0.77 -2.49
C ASN A 180 5.40 0.40 -1.48
N TYR A 181 6.55 0.75 -0.87
CA TYR A 181 6.62 1.77 0.20
C TYR A 181 6.11 3.15 -0.22
N VAL A 182 6.40 3.57 -1.45
CA VAL A 182 6.00 4.88 -1.97
C VAL A 182 5.05 4.65 -3.14
N SER A 183 3.78 4.56 -2.82
CA SER A 183 2.70 4.37 -3.80
C SER A 183 1.46 5.10 -3.31
N ASP A 184 0.70 5.65 -4.25
CA ASP A 184 -0.73 5.87 -4.11
C ASP A 184 -1.45 4.52 -4.01
N VAL A 185 -2.66 4.54 -3.48
CA VAL A 185 -3.54 3.38 -3.38
C VAL A 185 -4.75 3.64 -4.25
N ASP A 186 -4.83 2.84 -5.34
CA ASP A 186 -5.94 2.91 -6.28
C ASP A 186 -7.18 2.22 -5.69
N VAL A 187 -8.35 2.89 -5.72
CA VAL A 187 -9.62 2.31 -5.25
C VAL A 187 -10.79 2.67 -6.16
N ILE A 188 -11.86 1.87 -6.07
CA ILE A 188 -13.18 2.18 -6.60
C ILE A 188 -14.20 2.08 -5.46
N PHE A 189 -15.15 3.03 -5.40
CA PHE A 189 -16.22 3.04 -4.42
C PHE A 189 -17.53 2.62 -5.06
N VAL A 190 -18.20 1.60 -4.47
CA VAL A 190 -19.46 1.04 -4.97
C VAL A 190 -20.51 1.13 -3.88
N ALA A 191 -21.60 1.84 -4.13
CA ALA A 191 -22.79 1.86 -3.26
C ALA A 191 -23.79 0.77 -3.68
N ALA A 192 -24.56 0.23 -2.75
CA ALA A 192 -25.56 -0.79 -3.07
C ALA A 192 -26.72 -0.19 -3.87
N GLY A 193 -27.29 0.92 -3.43
CA GLY A 193 -28.42 1.58 -4.04
C GLY A 193 -28.32 3.12 -4.05
N ASP A 194 -29.34 3.77 -4.60
CA ASP A 194 -29.39 5.24 -4.71
C ASP A 194 -29.49 5.90 -3.33
N GLU A 195 -30.13 5.23 -2.37
CA GLU A 195 -30.23 5.64 -0.97
C GLU A 195 -28.88 5.77 -0.27
N ASP A 196 -27.89 5.00 -0.71
CA ASP A 196 -26.55 4.99 -0.14
C ASP A 196 -25.60 6.03 -0.76
N LEU A 197 -25.96 6.65 -1.90
CA LEU A 197 -25.05 7.51 -2.67
C LEU A 197 -24.58 8.73 -1.90
N GLN A 198 -25.48 9.43 -1.20
CA GLN A 198 -25.14 10.67 -0.52
C GLN A 198 -24.20 10.40 0.68
N ALA A 199 -24.60 9.51 1.57
CA ALA A 199 -23.79 9.12 2.73
C ALA A 199 -22.50 8.43 2.28
N GLY A 200 -22.56 7.53 1.29
CA GLY A 200 -21.40 6.85 0.71
C GLY A 200 -20.40 7.82 0.09
N THR A 201 -20.85 8.87 -0.61
CA THR A 201 -19.95 9.89 -1.16
C THR A 201 -19.26 10.68 -0.04
N THR A 202 -19.97 10.99 1.04
CA THR A 202 -19.40 11.67 2.21
C THR A 202 -18.34 10.79 2.89
N VAL A 203 -18.64 9.51 3.10
CA VAL A 203 -17.71 8.52 3.68
C VAL A 203 -16.49 8.35 2.79
N ALA A 204 -16.66 8.17 1.47
CA ALA A 204 -15.56 8.01 0.51
C ALA A 204 -14.61 9.21 0.50
N ALA A 205 -15.17 10.44 0.44
CA ALA A 205 -14.36 11.67 0.46
C ALA A 205 -13.59 11.81 1.78
N ARG A 206 -14.24 11.51 2.91
CA ARG A 206 -13.60 11.57 4.23
C ARG A 206 -12.53 10.49 4.41
N LEU A 207 -12.76 9.27 3.91
CA LEU A 207 -11.76 8.19 3.89
C LEU A 207 -10.50 8.63 3.12
N MET A 208 -10.67 9.19 1.92
CA MET A 208 -9.55 9.69 1.12
C MET A 208 -8.75 10.77 1.85
N GLU A 209 -9.44 11.70 2.51
CA GLU A 209 -8.81 12.74 3.33
C GLU A 209 -8.02 12.14 4.51
N ILE A 210 -8.62 11.20 5.25
CA ILE A 210 -7.97 10.52 6.38
C ILE A 210 -6.72 9.77 5.92
N CYS A 211 -6.81 8.97 4.87
CA CYS A 211 -5.67 8.23 4.33
C CYS A 211 -4.55 9.17 3.88
N GLY A 212 -4.87 10.29 3.24
CA GLY A 212 -3.89 11.32 2.86
C GLY A 212 -3.18 11.97 4.06
N GLN A 213 -3.86 12.07 5.20
CA GLN A 213 -3.26 12.56 6.44
C GLN A 213 -2.40 11.51 7.16
N VAL A 214 -2.77 10.23 7.05
CA VAL A 214 -2.17 9.10 7.79
C VAL A 214 -0.97 8.52 7.07
N ALA A 215 -1.13 8.19 5.78
CA ALA A 215 -0.22 7.32 5.05
C ALA A 215 0.12 7.84 3.64
N TRP A 216 -0.83 7.82 2.73
CA TRP A 216 -0.67 8.04 1.29
C TRP A 216 -1.96 8.59 0.66
N PRO A 217 -1.87 9.26 -0.51
CA PRO A 217 -3.04 9.64 -1.28
C PRO A 217 -3.82 8.40 -1.76
N VAL A 218 -5.14 8.47 -1.70
CA VAL A 218 -6.03 7.49 -2.33
C VAL A 218 -6.39 8.02 -3.72
N ASP A 219 -6.17 7.20 -4.75
CA ASP A 219 -6.52 7.51 -6.13
C ASP A 219 -7.77 6.74 -6.56
N ALA A 220 -8.82 7.45 -6.93
CA ALA A 220 -10.05 6.88 -7.45
C ALA A 220 -10.22 7.10 -8.98
N ALA A 221 -9.12 7.41 -9.70
CA ALA A 221 -9.19 7.72 -11.14
C ALA A 221 -9.50 6.50 -12.03
N LEU A 222 -9.37 5.28 -11.51
CA LEU A 222 -9.75 4.05 -12.24
C LEU A 222 -11.27 3.78 -12.26
N ARG A 223 -12.07 4.62 -11.57
CA ARG A 223 -13.55 4.52 -11.64
C ARG A 223 -14.10 4.88 -13.01
N PRO A 224 -15.33 4.43 -13.34
CA PRO A 224 -16.00 4.82 -14.59
C PRO A 224 -15.93 6.31 -14.88
N GLU A 225 -15.54 6.68 -16.11
CA GLU A 225 -15.30 8.05 -16.59
C GLU A 225 -14.12 8.77 -15.90
N GLY A 226 -13.34 8.08 -15.08
CA GLY A 226 -12.17 8.61 -14.40
C GLY A 226 -12.50 9.78 -13.44
N SER A 227 -11.65 10.79 -13.40
CA SER A 227 -11.85 11.96 -12.54
C SER A 227 -13.07 12.82 -12.89
N ARG A 228 -13.66 12.63 -14.07
CA ARG A 228 -14.87 13.33 -14.51
C ARG A 228 -16.16 12.68 -14.06
N GLY A 229 -16.12 11.38 -13.72
CA GLY A 229 -17.26 10.64 -13.19
C GLY A 229 -17.48 10.89 -11.68
N PRO A 230 -18.69 10.62 -11.16
CA PRO A 230 -18.95 10.72 -9.72
C PRO A 230 -18.02 9.80 -8.94
N LEU A 231 -17.68 10.20 -7.71
CA LEU A 231 -16.75 9.46 -6.84
C LEU A 231 -17.32 8.09 -6.46
N VAL A 232 -18.60 8.04 -6.16
CA VAL A 232 -19.33 6.82 -5.80
C VAL A 232 -20.41 6.58 -6.84
N ARG A 233 -20.58 5.33 -7.26
CA ARG A 233 -21.68 4.88 -8.13
C ARG A 233 -22.34 3.66 -7.52
N THR A 234 -23.62 3.48 -7.84
CA THR A 234 -24.33 2.26 -7.44
C THR A 234 -23.84 1.04 -8.23
N LEU A 235 -24.04 -0.15 -7.66
CA LEU A 235 -23.78 -1.43 -8.34
C LEU A 235 -24.43 -1.47 -9.73
N ALA A 236 -25.70 -1.10 -9.83
CA ALA A 236 -26.43 -1.06 -11.09
C ALA A 236 -25.80 -0.09 -12.11
N SER A 237 -25.36 1.09 -11.65
CA SER A 237 -24.68 2.08 -12.50
C SER A 237 -23.33 1.56 -13.02
N HIS A 238 -22.55 0.85 -12.19
CA HIS A 238 -21.32 0.19 -12.62
C HIS A 238 -21.59 -0.86 -13.68
N GLN A 239 -22.54 -1.76 -13.46
CA GLN A 239 -22.92 -2.80 -14.42
C GLN A 239 -23.33 -2.20 -15.77
N ALA A 240 -24.17 -1.15 -15.76
CA ALA A 240 -24.62 -0.47 -16.98
C ALA A 240 -23.44 0.15 -17.74
N TYR A 241 -22.51 0.78 -17.01
CA TYR A 241 -21.33 1.38 -17.62
C TYR A 241 -20.42 0.33 -18.27
N TYR A 242 -20.03 -0.70 -17.54
CA TYR A 242 -19.11 -1.73 -18.04
C TYR A 242 -19.70 -2.53 -19.21
N ARG A 243 -21.00 -2.76 -19.24
CA ARG A 243 -21.66 -3.42 -20.38
C ARG A 243 -21.68 -2.57 -21.65
N ARG A 244 -21.74 -1.25 -21.54
CA ARG A 244 -22.03 -0.37 -22.67
C ARG A 244 -20.87 0.52 -23.11
N TRP A 245 -20.05 1.02 -22.15
CA TRP A 245 -19.12 2.12 -22.41
C TRP A 245 -17.66 1.77 -22.11
N ALA A 246 -17.40 0.79 -21.27
CA ALA A 246 -16.05 0.46 -20.84
C ALA A 246 -15.17 0.02 -22.02
N ARG A 247 -13.93 0.49 -21.98
CA ARG A 247 -12.89 0.16 -22.95
C ARG A 247 -12.05 -1.01 -22.47
N THR A 248 -11.29 -1.63 -23.35
CA THR A 248 -10.45 -2.79 -23.05
C THR A 248 -9.51 -2.58 -21.87
N TRP A 249 -8.90 -1.40 -21.76
CA TRP A 249 -7.98 -1.09 -20.66
C TRP A 249 -8.68 -1.02 -19.28
N GLU A 250 -9.97 -0.71 -19.22
CA GLU A 250 -10.73 -0.73 -17.97
C GLU A 250 -10.94 -2.16 -17.47
N PHE A 251 -11.22 -3.10 -18.40
CA PHE A 251 -11.26 -4.53 -18.05
C PHE A 251 -9.89 -5.06 -17.65
N GLN A 252 -8.82 -4.59 -18.32
CA GLN A 252 -7.46 -4.90 -17.92
C GLN A 252 -7.16 -4.45 -16.48
N ALA A 253 -7.60 -3.25 -16.09
CA ALA A 253 -7.44 -2.75 -14.72
C ALA A 253 -8.20 -3.60 -13.70
N LEU A 254 -9.38 -4.14 -14.06
CA LEU A 254 -10.19 -5.02 -13.21
C LEU A 254 -9.55 -6.37 -12.89
N LEU A 255 -8.52 -6.82 -13.64
CA LEU A 255 -7.79 -8.06 -13.33
C LEU A 255 -7.18 -8.07 -11.93
N LYS A 256 -6.91 -6.89 -11.37
CA LYS A 256 -6.35 -6.73 -10.02
C LYS A 256 -7.38 -6.32 -8.96
N ALA A 257 -8.66 -6.23 -9.33
CA ALA A 257 -9.68 -5.77 -8.41
C ALA A 257 -9.95 -6.80 -7.30
N ARG A 258 -10.02 -6.33 -6.03
CA ARG A 258 -10.42 -7.13 -4.87
C ARG A 258 -11.09 -6.29 -3.78
N PRO A 259 -11.88 -6.89 -2.88
CA PRO A 259 -12.40 -6.18 -1.71
C PRO A 259 -11.26 -5.68 -0.82
N ALA A 260 -11.38 -4.47 -0.25
CA ALA A 260 -10.42 -3.92 0.70
C ALA A 260 -11.06 -3.40 1.99
N ALA A 261 -12.20 -2.71 1.90
CA ALA A 261 -12.89 -2.18 3.08
C ALA A 261 -14.40 -2.00 2.81
N GLY A 262 -15.16 -1.62 3.83
CA GLY A 262 -16.61 -1.42 3.75
C GLY A 262 -17.39 -2.73 3.68
N ASP A 263 -18.44 -2.81 2.86
CA ASP A 263 -19.30 -3.99 2.70
C ASP A 263 -18.64 -5.06 1.82
N PRO A 264 -18.10 -6.17 2.38
CA PRO A 264 -17.42 -7.19 1.60
C PRO A 264 -18.36 -8.00 0.70
N ALA A 265 -19.63 -8.15 1.07
CA ALA A 265 -20.61 -8.86 0.27
C ALA A 265 -20.95 -8.08 -1.00
N LEU A 266 -21.13 -6.76 -0.87
CA LEU A 266 -21.33 -5.87 -2.01
C LEU A 266 -20.11 -5.86 -2.96
N ALA A 267 -18.88 -5.84 -2.41
CA ALA A 267 -17.69 -5.93 -3.22
C ALA A 267 -17.60 -7.26 -4.00
N GLN A 268 -17.93 -8.36 -3.36
CA GLN A 268 -17.97 -9.69 -3.98
C GLN A 268 -19.02 -9.77 -5.09
N GLU A 269 -20.22 -9.23 -4.86
CA GLU A 269 -21.30 -9.15 -5.84
C GLU A 269 -20.84 -8.32 -7.06
N TRP A 270 -20.23 -7.16 -6.84
CA TRP A 270 -19.69 -6.32 -7.89
C TRP A 270 -18.64 -7.05 -8.74
N LEU A 271 -17.72 -7.77 -8.11
CA LEU A 271 -16.69 -8.57 -8.81
C LEU A 271 -17.30 -9.71 -9.61
N ALA A 272 -18.26 -10.43 -9.04
CA ALA A 272 -18.93 -11.56 -9.69
C ALA A 272 -19.69 -11.11 -10.93
N ASP A 273 -20.38 -9.97 -10.87
CA ASP A 273 -21.14 -9.40 -11.97
C ASP A 273 -20.28 -8.91 -13.14
N LEU A 274 -19.07 -8.42 -12.83
CA LEU A 274 -18.13 -7.93 -13.83
C LEU A 274 -17.19 -9.02 -14.39
N ALA A 275 -16.98 -10.10 -13.67
CA ALA A 275 -16.06 -11.17 -14.09
C ALA A 275 -16.34 -11.71 -15.50
N PRO A 276 -17.60 -11.98 -15.94
CA PRO A 276 -17.86 -12.41 -17.31
C PRO A 276 -17.41 -11.37 -18.34
N LEU A 277 -17.59 -10.09 -18.07
CA LEU A 277 -17.20 -9.01 -18.98
C LEU A 277 -15.68 -8.88 -19.10
N VAL A 278 -14.96 -9.06 -17.99
CA VAL A 278 -13.49 -9.06 -17.97
C VAL A 278 -12.94 -10.19 -18.83
N TRP A 279 -13.42 -11.42 -18.61
CA TRP A 279 -12.89 -12.59 -19.32
C TRP A 279 -13.33 -12.71 -20.77
N HIS A 280 -14.34 -11.95 -21.21
CA HIS A 280 -14.72 -11.82 -22.61
C HIS A 280 -14.18 -10.55 -23.29
N ALA A 281 -13.45 -9.69 -22.58
CA ALA A 281 -12.96 -8.44 -23.13
C ALA A 281 -12.01 -8.62 -24.32
N ALA A 282 -11.20 -9.68 -24.32
CA ALA A 282 -10.25 -9.98 -25.40
C ALA A 282 -10.91 -10.54 -26.68
N GLU A 283 -12.20 -10.91 -26.65
CA GLU A 283 -12.94 -11.32 -27.86
C GLU A 283 -13.28 -10.15 -28.79
N ARG A 284 -13.16 -8.92 -28.32
CA ARG A 284 -13.34 -7.73 -29.14
C ARG A 284 -12.23 -7.65 -30.20
N PRO A 285 -12.54 -7.43 -31.48
CA PRO A 285 -11.55 -7.41 -32.56
C PRO A 285 -10.38 -6.44 -32.32
N GLU A 286 -10.67 -5.31 -31.65
CA GLU A 286 -9.75 -4.24 -31.36
C GLU A 286 -8.95 -4.42 -30.05
N ALA A 287 -9.27 -5.43 -29.21
CA ALA A 287 -8.76 -5.55 -27.84
C ALA A 287 -7.22 -5.50 -27.73
N VAL A 288 -6.52 -6.28 -28.56
CA VAL A 288 -5.07 -6.34 -28.58
C VAL A 288 -4.46 -5.01 -29.05
N ALA A 289 -5.08 -4.39 -30.07
CA ALA A 289 -4.66 -3.08 -30.56
C ALA A 289 -4.84 -1.99 -29.50
N ASP A 290 -5.98 -1.98 -28.81
CA ASP A 290 -6.28 -1.02 -27.72
C ASP A 290 -5.25 -1.07 -26.61
N VAL A 291 -4.85 -2.27 -26.16
CA VAL A 291 -3.83 -2.45 -25.10
C VAL A 291 -2.47 -1.94 -25.58
N ARG A 292 -2.06 -2.25 -26.82
CA ARG A 292 -0.83 -1.77 -27.43
C ARG A 292 -0.81 -0.24 -27.59
N ASP A 293 -1.92 0.34 -28.01
CA ASP A 293 -2.04 1.79 -28.21
C ASP A 293 -2.05 2.54 -26.86
N MET A 294 -2.67 1.97 -25.83
CA MET A 294 -2.56 2.49 -24.47
C MET A 294 -1.11 2.47 -23.99
N ARG A 295 -0.39 1.35 -24.22
CA ARG A 295 1.02 1.24 -23.85
C ARG A 295 1.88 2.28 -24.56
N ARG A 296 1.68 2.47 -25.88
CA ARG A 296 2.38 3.49 -26.67
C ARG A 296 2.14 4.89 -26.10
N ARG A 297 0.89 5.26 -25.82
CA ARG A 297 0.54 6.56 -25.20
C ARG A 297 1.24 6.79 -23.86
N ILE A 298 1.41 5.73 -23.04
CA ILE A 298 2.14 5.84 -21.76
C ILE A 298 3.61 6.16 -22.02
N ILE A 299 4.27 5.53 -22.98
CA ILE A 299 5.65 5.81 -23.35
C ILE A 299 5.77 7.24 -23.90
N ASP A 300 4.90 7.63 -24.82
CA ASP A 300 4.92 8.96 -25.47
C ASP A 300 4.75 10.12 -24.46
N ASN A 301 4.15 9.85 -23.30
CA ASN A 301 4.02 10.80 -22.20
C ASN A 301 5.26 10.88 -21.29
N VAL A 302 6.29 10.05 -21.51
CA VAL A 302 7.56 10.16 -20.78
C VAL A 302 8.44 11.23 -21.45
N PRO A 303 8.93 12.23 -20.70
CA PRO A 303 9.82 13.23 -21.28
C PRO A 303 11.06 12.56 -21.89
N ALA A 304 11.44 12.96 -23.13
CA ALA A 304 12.55 12.33 -23.86
C ALA A 304 13.87 12.27 -23.07
N LYS A 305 14.14 13.30 -22.25
CA LYS A 305 15.34 13.37 -21.38
C LYS A 305 15.33 12.37 -20.21
N GLU A 306 14.19 11.79 -19.90
CA GLU A 306 13.98 10.84 -18.78
C GLU A 306 13.84 9.41 -19.28
N LEU A 307 13.66 9.21 -20.60
CA LEU A 307 13.28 7.91 -21.17
C LEU A 307 14.28 6.80 -20.84
N ASP A 308 15.58 7.10 -20.83
CA ASP A 308 16.66 6.13 -20.53
C ASP A 308 16.77 5.78 -19.04
N ARG A 309 16.09 6.53 -18.16
CA ARG A 309 16.10 6.34 -16.70
C ARG A 309 14.75 5.94 -16.13
N GLU A 310 13.72 5.98 -16.94
CA GLU A 310 12.34 5.69 -16.51
C GLU A 310 12.08 4.17 -16.52
N ILE A 311 12.45 3.53 -15.42
CA ILE A 311 12.34 2.06 -15.26
C ILE A 311 10.91 1.55 -15.13
N LYS A 312 9.92 2.41 -14.85
CA LYS A 312 8.51 2.01 -14.72
C LYS A 312 7.78 2.11 -16.04
N ARG A 313 7.84 3.28 -16.69
CA ARG A 313 7.03 3.61 -17.89
C ARG A 313 7.81 3.59 -19.19
N GLY A 314 9.15 3.61 -19.11
CA GLY A 314 10.03 3.55 -20.28
C GLY A 314 9.94 2.22 -21.02
N PRO A 315 10.49 2.14 -22.24
CA PRO A 315 10.57 0.90 -23.01
C PRO A 315 11.34 -0.19 -22.25
N GLY A 316 10.79 -1.41 -22.19
CA GLY A 316 11.36 -2.53 -21.41
C GLY A 316 11.21 -2.38 -19.90
N GLY A 317 10.50 -1.38 -19.41
CA GLY A 317 10.28 -1.14 -17.98
C GLY A 317 9.20 -2.04 -17.36
N LEU A 318 8.99 -1.87 -16.05
CA LEU A 318 8.05 -2.70 -15.28
C LEU A 318 6.63 -2.72 -15.85
N ARG A 319 6.19 -1.62 -16.46
CA ARG A 319 4.87 -1.52 -17.09
C ARG A 319 4.75 -2.41 -18.34
N ASP A 320 5.83 -2.68 -19.06
CA ASP A 320 5.82 -3.60 -20.21
C ASP A 320 5.58 -5.02 -19.76
N ILE A 321 6.21 -5.45 -18.67
CA ILE A 321 6.00 -6.78 -18.09
C ILE A 321 4.55 -6.91 -17.62
N GLU A 322 4.07 -5.93 -16.84
CA GLU A 322 2.70 -5.92 -16.32
C GLU A 322 1.67 -6.00 -17.46
N PHE A 323 1.82 -5.19 -18.52
CA PHE A 323 0.89 -5.18 -19.65
C PHE A 323 0.94 -6.47 -20.46
N ALA A 324 2.12 -7.06 -20.65
CA ALA A 324 2.27 -8.34 -21.34
C ALA A 324 1.57 -9.47 -20.58
N VAL A 325 1.80 -9.55 -19.25
CA VAL A 325 1.13 -10.53 -18.38
C VAL A 325 -0.38 -10.35 -18.43
N GLN A 326 -0.90 -9.14 -18.23
CA GLN A 326 -2.33 -8.85 -18.23
C GLN A 326 -2.98 -9.10 -19.58
N LEU A 327 -2.29 -8.81 -20.71
CA LEU A 327 -2.79 -9.13 -22.03
C LEU A 327 -2.96 -10.65 -22.22
N LEU A 328 -1.96 -11.44 -21.80
CA LEU A 328 -2.04 -12.90 -21.87
C LEU A 328 -3.14 -13.44 -20.93
N GLN A 329 -3.33 -12.86 -19.75
CA GLN A 329 -4.45 -13.18 -18.88
C GLN A 329 -5.80 -12.92 -19.54
N LEU A 330 -6.00 -11.75 -20.16
CA LEU A 330 -7.25 -11.44 -20.86
C LEU A 330 -7.53 -12.39 -22.02
N VAL A 331 -6.50 -12.76 -22.79
CA VAL A 331 -6.64 -13.65 -23.96
C VAL A 331 -6.92 -15.09 -23.55
N HIS A 332 -6.22 -15.61 -22.55
CA HIS A 332 -6.23 -17.03 -22.22
C HIS A 332 -7.03 -17.37 -20.95
N GLY A 333 -7.15 -16.42 -20.00
CA GLY A 333 -7.79 -16.64 -18.71
C GLY A 333 -9.29 -16.94 -18.75
N ARG A 334 -9.95 -16.73 -19.88
CA ARG A 334 -11.33 -17.19 -20.08
C ARG A 334 -11.43 -18.72 -20.06
N VAL A 335 -10.48 -19.39 -20.72
CA VAL A 335 -10.46 -20.86 -20.86
C VAL A 335 -9.64 -21.52 -19.75
N ASP A 336 -8.58 -20.86 -19.32
CA ASP A 336 -7.68 -21.36 -18.29
C ASP A 336 -7.73 -20.47 -17.04
N GLU A 337 -8.54 -20.90 -16.06
CA GLU A 337 -8.72 -20.15 -14.80
C GLU A 337 -7.46 -20.08 -13.93
N THR A 338 -6.49 -20.97 -14.15
CA THR A 338 -5.22 -20.94 -13.41
C THR A 338 -4.40 -19.69 -13.71
N LEU A 339 -4.71 -18.98 -14.80
CA LEU A 339 -4.06 -17.73 -15.21
C LEU A 339 -4.64 -16.46 -14.54
N ARG A 340 -5.59 -16.59 -13.62
CA ARG A 340 -6.32 -15.48 -13.02
C ARG A 340 -5.72 -14.91 -11.70
N PRO A 341 -4.52 -15.26 -11.22
CA PRO A 341 -3.95 -14.56 -10.07
C PRO A 341 -3.83 -13.05 -10.36
N PRO A 342 -4.23 -12.17 -9.41
CA PRO A 342 -4.24 -10.72 -9.64
C PRO A 342 -2.84 -10.10 -9.66
N GLY A 343 -1.86 -10.71 -8.97
CA GLY A 343 -0.48 -10.22 -8.89
C GLY A 343 0.32 -10.54 -10.16
N THR A 344 1.20 -9.63 -10.55
CA THR A 344 2.01 -9.77 -11.78
C THR A 344 2.95 -10.97 -11.71
N LEU A 345 3.68 -11.16 -10.61
CA LEU A 345 4.60 -12.30 -10.47
C LEU A 345 3.89 -13.65 -10.38
N PRO A 346 2.84 -13.83 -9.57
CA PRO A 346 2.04 -15.05 -9.57
C PRO A 346 1.42 -15.37 -10.94
N ALA A 347 0.89 -14.36 -11.64
CA ALA A 347 0.31 -14.54 -12.97
C ALA A 347 1.38 -14.95 -14.01
N LEU A 348 2.56 -14.33 -13.97
CA LEU A 348 3.68 -14.70 -14.84
C LEU A 348 4.11 -16.15 -14.61
N ARG A 349 4.22 -16.60 -13.35
CA ARG A 349 4.51 -18.01 -13.04
C ARG A 349 3.43 -18.96 -13.56
N ALA A 350 2.17 -18.57 -13.45
CA ALA A 350 1.06 -19.38 -14.00
C ALA A 350 1.16 -19.47 -15.53
N LEU A 351 1.46 -18.36 -16.22
CA LEU A 351 1.67 -18.33 -17.67
C LEU A 351 2.84 -19.20 -18.12
N VAL A 352 3.95 -19.20 -17.38
CA VAL A 352 5.10 -20.08 -17.66
C VAL A 352 4.75 -21.53 -17.43
N THR A 353 4.07 -21.85 -16.33
CA THR A 353 3.64 -23.21 -16.00
C THR A 353 2.65 -23.77 -17.01
N GLY A 354 1.72 -22.94 -17.47
CA GLY A 354 0.75 -23.27 -18.52
C GLY A 354 1.33 -23.33 -19.94
N GLY A 355 2.61 -22.95 -20.13
CA GLY A 355 3.26 -22.96 -21.44
C GLY A 355 2.90 -21.79 -22.36
N TYR A 356 2.25 -20.74 -21.84
CA TYR A 356 1.91 -19.53 -22.58
C TYR A 356 3.10 -18.56 -22.71
N VAL A 357 4.08 -18.67 -21.81
CA VAL A 357 5.36 -17.95 -21.84
C VAL A 357 6.49 -18.98 -21.80
N GLY A 358 7.49 -18.82 -22.67
CA GLY A 358 8.67 -19.69 -22.70
C GLY A 358 9.41 -19.66 -21.36
N ARG A 359 9.94 -20.82 -20.91
CA ARG A 359 10.63 -20.92 -19.62
C ARG A 359 11.77 -19.91 -19.50
N GLN A 360 12.61 -19.78 -20.53
CA GLN A 360 13.76 -18.89 -20.54
C GLN A 360 13.33 -17.41 -20.42
N ASP A 361 12.26 -17.03 -21.13
CA ASP A 361 11.72 -15.66 -21.04
C ASP A 361 11.13 -15.41 -19.65
N GLY A 362 10.40 -16.38 -19.09
CA GLY A 362 9.84 -16.31 -17.75
C GLY A 362 10.91 -16.17 -16.67
N GLU A 363 12.01 -16.93 -16.74
CA GLU A 363 13.14 -16.83 -15.80
C GLU A 363 13.84 -15.44 -15.90
N THR A 364 13.85 -14.83 -17.07
CA THR A 364 14.42 -13.50 -17.28
C THR A 364 13.53 -12.40 -16.69
N LEU A 365 12.20 -12.58 -16.70
CA LEU A 365 11.21 -11.60 -16.26
C LEU A 365 10.87 -11.70 -14.77
N LEU A 366 11.15 -12.85 -14.13
CA LEU A 366 10.94 -13.09 -12.68
C LEU A 366 12.14 -12.64 -11.84
#